data_f0f386c32edbe95dae4d0b39e27e13bc
#
_entry.id   f0f386c32edbe95dae4d0b39e27e13bc
#
_cell.length_a   1.000
_cell.length_b   1.000
_cell.length_c   1.000
_cell.angle_alpha   90.00
_cell.angle_beta   90.00
_cell.angle_gamma   90.00
#
_symmetry.space_group_name_H-M   'P 1'
#
loop_
_entity.id
_entity.type
_entity.pdbx_description
1 polymer ?
#
loop_
_entity_poly.entity_id
_entity_poly.type
_entity_poly.pdbx_seq_one_letter_code
_entity_poly.pdbx_strand_id
1 'polypeptide(L)'
;MKQLFILFTTFSSLLIQGQEIRSTKKINKILIGYNFSPDYNYRTLKNNDGSSSSDIVIKSRNDIEIPKFGFTTGLHVWINFTNIIGLETGIQFSNKGYKTKNQDLIYFPPNPGLPTKAKTVYTYQYIGIPLKAKFTVGKSKTRFLSSIGIMTNFLLHVKQTTTFEYADGKTEEKKQSATSGFKKVDLSPMISVGIDYKLTDKIHLIAEPVFKYGVIKTKDAPVKEYLWNAGLNMAFYYGFK
;
A
#
# COMPACT_ATOMS: atom_id res chain seq x y z
N MET A 1 -18.40 -19.52 -13.36
CA MET A 1 -18.26 -18.72 -14.59
C MET A 1 -19.51 -17.92 -14.97
N LYS A 2 -20.75 -18.44 -14.88
CA LYS A 2 -21.99 -17.69 -15.21
C LYS A 2 -22.24 -16.46 -14.35
N GLN A 3 -21.92 -16.48 -13.08
CA GLN A 3 -22.12 -15.32 -12.17
C GLN A 3 -21.17 -14.15 -12.42
N LEU A 4 -19.95 -14.42 -12.90
CA LEU A 4 -18.98 -13.37 -13.24
C LEU A 4 -19.40 -12.61 -14.53
N PHE A 5 -20.09 -13.29 -15.44
CA PHE A 5 -20.58 -12.70 -16.68
C PHE A 5 -21.77 -11.75 -16.45
N ILE A 6 -22.63 -12.06 -15.47
CA ILE A 6 -23.79 -11.21 -15.09
C ILE A 6 -23.30 -9.91 -14.43
N LEU A 7 -22.24 -9.96 -13.60
CA LEU A 7 -21.67 -8.76 -12.99
C LEU A 7 -21.05 -7.82 -14.03
N PHE A 8 -20.47 -8.38 -15.10
CA PHE A 8 -19.83 -7.59 -16.16
C PHE A 8 -20.88 -6.92 -17.09
N THR A 9 -22.00 -7.60 -17.37
CA THR A 9 -23.09 -7.05 -18.19
C THR A 9 -23.90 -5.99 -17.48
N THR A 10 -24.10 -6.09 -16.15
CA THR A 10 -24.76 -5.03 -15.36
C THR A 10 -23.88 -3.80 -15.19
N PHE A 11 -22.55 -3.96 -15.14
CA PHE A 11 -21.62 -2.84 -15.07
C PHE A 11 -21.53 -2.08 -16.42
N SER A 12 -21.62 -2.78 -17.55
CA SER A 12 -21.63 -2.16 -18.88
C SER A 12 -22.92 -1.38 -19.17
N SER A 13 -24.08 -1.83 -18.68
CA SER A 13 -25.35 -1.10 -18.85
C SER A 13 -25.41 0.20 -18.02
N LEU A 14 -24.75 0.25 -16.87
CA LEU A 14 -24.61 1.48 -16.07
C LEU A 14 -23.68 2.51 -16.73
N LEU A 15 -22.71 2.09 -17.54
CA LEU A 15 -21.82 3.00 -18.28
C LEU A 15 -22.50 3.64 -19.50
N ILE A 16 -23.50 2.97 -20.10
CA ILE A 16 -24.21 3.47 -21.31
C ILE A 16 -25.21 4.58 -20.95
N GLN A 17 -25.82 4.55 -19.76
CA GLN A 17 -26.75 5.61 -19.32
C GLN A 17 -26.05 6.91 -18.88
N GLY A 18 -24.72 6.94 -18.80
CA GLY A 18 -23.94 8.12 -18.43
C GLY A 18 -23.59 9.07 -19.57
N GLN A 19 -24.01 8.81 -20.81
CA GLN A 19 -23.52 9.55 -21.98
C GLN A 19 -24.23 10.88 -22.31
N GLU A 20 -25.26 11.28 -21.61
CA GLU A 20 -25.86 12.59 -21.82
C GLU A 20 -25.73 13.53 -20.63
N ILE A 21 -24.57 14.17 -20.49
CA ILE A 21 -24.50 15.43 -19.78
C ILE A 21 -23.27 16.23 -20.25
N ARG A 22 -23.44 17.02 -21.30
CA ARG A 22 -22.57 18.18 -21.56
C ARG A 22 -22.73 19.18 -20.42
N SER A 23 -21.95 19.03 -19.35
CA SER A 23 -21.80 20.11 -18.39
C SER A 23 -20.85 21.14 -18.98
N THR A 24 -21.34 22.33 -19.27
CA THR A 24 -20.57 23.50 -19.73
C THR A 24 -19.66 24.08 -18.63
N LYS A 25 -19.63 23.49 -17.45
CA LYS A 25 -18.79 23.96 -16.35
C LYS A 25 -17.31 23.66 -16.64
N LYS A 26 -16.49 24.72 -16.73
CA LYS A 26 -15.06 24.66 -17.05
C LYS A 26 -14.34 23.74 -16.04
N ILE A 27 -13.67 22.70 -16.52
CA ILE A 27 -12.94 21.74 -15.71
C ILE A 27 -11.58 22.33 -15.35
N ASN A 28 -11.10 22.09 -14.13
CA ASN A 28 -9.69 22.27 -13.82
C ASN A 28 -8.91 21.17 -14.54
N LYS A 29 -8.12 21.54 -15.55
CA LYS A 29 -7.35 20.56 -16.35
C LYS A 29 -6.28 19.91 -15.52
N ILE A 30 -5.63 20.65 -14.63
CA ILE A 30 -4.50 20.17 -13.81
C ILE A 30 -4.82 20.46 -12.35
N LEU A 31 -4.65 19.45 -11.51
CA LEU A 31 -4.70 19.61 -10.05
C LEU A 31 -3.36 19.13 -9.48
N ILE A 32 -2.80 19.91 -8.57
CA ILE A 32 -1.62 19.53 -7.79
C ILE A 32 -2.06 19.29 -6.36
N GLY A 33 -1.60 18.20 -5.76
CA GLY A 33 -2.05 17.81 -4.45
C GLY A 33 -0.99 17.15 -3.60
N TYR A 34 -1.32 17.07 -2.32
CA TYR A 34 -0.57 16.31 -1.32
C TYR A 34 -1.48 15.24 -0.73
N ASN A 35 -0.91 14.07 -0.47
CA ASN A 35 -1.63 12.98 0.17
C ASN A 35 -0.93 12.47 1.42
N PHE A 36 -1.74 11.90 2.30
CA PHE A 36 -1.31 11.06 3.42
C PHE A 36 -2.25 9.85 3.51
N SER A 37 -1.67 8.68 3.64
CA SER A 37 -2.40 7.41 3.80
C SER A 37 -1.81 6.63 4.97
N PRO A 38 -2.51 6.49 6.10
CA PRO A 38 -2.21 5.42 7.04
C PRO A 38 -2.47 4.08 6.36
N ASP A 39 -1.48 3.20 6.41
CA ASP A 39 -1.48 1.92 5.69
C ASP A 39 -1.35 0.75 6.67
N TYR A 40 -2.18 -0.26 6.50
CA TYR A 40 -2.05 -1.57 7.10
C TYR A 40 -1.24 -2.44 6.16
N ASN A 41 -0.04 -2.81 6.58
CA ASN A 41 0.95 -3.48 5.73
C ASN A 41 1.16 -4.91 6.17
N TYR A 42 1.31 -5.81 5.19
CA TYR A 42 1.68 -7.19 5.41
C TYR A 42 2.40 -7.76 4.19
N ARG A 43 2.59 -9.07 4.19
CA ARG A 43 3.27 -9.82 3.14
C ARG A 43 2.52 -11.11 2.80
N THR A 44 2.74 -11.61 1.60
CA THR A 44 2.37 -12.97 1.16
C THR A 44 3.63 -13.78 0.94
N LEU A 45 3.66 -15.02 1.40
CA LEU A 45 4.77 -15.96 1.17
C LEU A 45 4.35 -17.01 0.15
N LYS A 46 5.29 -17.41 -0.69
CA LYS A 46 5.11 -18.51 -1.66
C LYS A 46 6.35 -19.41 -1.68
N ASN A 47 6.12 -20.71 -1.64
CA ASN A 47 7.16 -21.72 -1.89
C ASN A 47 7.63 -21.61 -3.35
N ASN A 48 8.93 -21.45 -3.56
CA ASN A 48 9.52 -21.26 -4.89
C ASN A 48 10.24 -22.50 -5.40
N ASP A 49 10.76 -23.33 -4.51
CA ASP A 49 11.56 -24.49 -4.83
C ASP A 49 10.79 -25.83 -4.71
N GLY A 50 9.53 -25.75 -4.24
CA GLY A 50 8.68 -26.93 -4.04
C GLY A 50 9.11 -27.83 -2.89
N SER A 51 10.08 -27.41 -2.05
CA SER A 51 10.58 -28.24 -0.95
C SER A 51 9.65 -28.19 0.26
N SER A 52 9.56 -29.31 0.99
CA SER A 52 8.86 -29.39 2.26
C SER A 52 9.49 -28.47 3.32
N SER A 53 10.80 -28.22 3.25
CA SER A 53 11.50 -27.29 4.13
C SER A 53 10.98 -25.87 3.95
N SER A 54 10.73 -25.42 2.71
CA SER A 54 10.13 -24.10 2.42
C SER A 54 8.70 -23.99 2.96
N ASP A 55 7.91 -25.07 2.90
CA ASP A 55 6.55 -25.09 3.47
C ASP A 55 6.57 -24.97 5.01
N ILE A 56 7.52 -25.66 5.67
CA ILE A 56 7.71 -25.54 7.12
C ILE A 56 8.08 -24.08 7.49
N VAL A 57 8.99 -23.46 6.74
CA VAL A 57 9.38 -22.04 6.96
C VAL A 57 8.19 -21.12 6.76
N ILE A 58 7.37 -21.32 5.72
CA ILE A 58 6.17 -20.52 5.47
C ILE A 58 5.18 -20.65 6.63
N LYS A 59 4.92 -21.88 7.09
CA LYS A 59 4.04 -22.14 8.23
C LYS A 59 4.54 -21.44 9.49
N SER A 60 5.79 -21.65 9.86
CA SER A 60 6.41 -21.02 11.04
C SER A 60 6.33 -19.49 10.97
N ARG A 61 6.67 -18.90 9.82
CA ARG A 61 6.58 -17.45 9.63
C ARG A 61 5.13 -16.94 9.70
N ASN A 62 4.14 -17.67 9.18
CA ASN A 62 2.73 -17.29 9.26
C ASN A 62 2.20 -17.34 10.69
N ASP A 63 2.72 -18.23 11.53
CA ASP A 63 2.32 -18.36 12.93
C ASP A 63 2.83 -17.18 13.79
N ILE A 64 4.00 -16.64 13.46
CA ILE A 64 4.67 -15.60 14.27
C ILE A 64 4.60 -14.20 13.68
N GLU A 65 4.52 -14.05 12.35
CA GLU A 65 4.51 -12.74 11.70
C GLU A 65 3.09 -12.18 11.58
N ILE A 66 2.94 -10.91 11.90
CA ILE A 66 1.68 -10.18 11.90
C ILE A 66 1.83 -8.85 11.15
N PRO A 67 0.72 -8.27 10.67
CA PRO A 67 0.74 -6.97 10.02
C PRO A 67 1.29 -5.86 10.92
N LYS A 68 1.77 -4.79 10.27
CA LYS A 68 2.13 -3.55 10.95
C LYS A 68 1.45 -2.34 10.31
N PHE A 69 1.25 -1.30 11.10
CA PHE A 69 0.89 0.01 10.56
C PHE A 69 2.13 0.70 9.98
N GLY A 70 1.92 1.38 8.87
CA GLY A 70 2.86 2.25 8.20
C GLY A 70 2.13 3.40 7.55
N PHE A 71 2.75 4.07 6.58
CA PHE A 71 2.12 5.17 5.89
C PHE A 71 2.69 5.34 4.48
N THR A 72 1.91 6.01 3.64
CA THR A 72 2.33 6.53 2.33
C THR A 72 1.99 8.01 2.28
N THR A 73 2.91 8.84 1.81
CA THR A 73 2.71 10.29 1.67
C THR A 73 3.45 10.81 0.45
N GLY A 74 2.96 11.90 -0.16
CA GLY A 74 3.64 12.44 -1.34
C GLY A 74 2.90 13.57 -2.04
N LEU A 75 3.48 13.99 -3.16
CA LEU A 75 2.95 15.02 -4.03
C LEU A 75 2.44 14.40 -5.33
N HIS A 76 1.31 14.91 -5.82
CA HIS A 76 0.61 14.38 -6.98
C HIS A 76 0.25 15.47 -7.97
N VAL A 77 0.21 15.07 -9.23
CA VAL A 77 -0.40 15.83 -10.33
C VAL A 77 -1.53 14.97 -10.90
N TRP A 78 -2.72 15.53 -10.92
CA TRP A 78 -3.89 14.91 -11.53
C TRP A 78 -4.31 15.73 -12.74
N ILE A 79 -4.32 15.11 -13.92
CA ILE A 79 -4.67 15.71 -15.21
C ILE A 79 -6.05 15.19 -15.61
N ASN A 80 -7.04 16.07 -15.73
CA ASN A 80 -8.37 15.72 -16.22
C ASN A 80 -8.42 15.82 -17.73
N PHE A 81 -8.72 14.73 -18.42
CA PHE A 81 -8.99 14.71 -19.86
C PHE A 81 -10.45 15.08 -20.12
N THR A 82 -11.35 14.60 -19.26
CA THR A 82 -12.78 14.87 -19.31
C THR A 82 -13.31 15.16 -17.90
N ASN A 83 -14.62 15.41 -17.76
CA ASN A 83 -15.30 15.51 -16.46
C ASN A 83 -15.28 14.18 -15.66
N ILE A 84 -15.04 13.06 -16.34
CA ILE A 84 -15.15 11.70 -15.80
C ILE A 84 -13.79 11.06 -15.70
N ILE A 85 -12.89 11.26 -16.66
CA ILE A 85 -11.63 10.53 -16.78
C ILE A 85 -10.45 11.46 -16.59
N GLY A 86 -9.52 11.05 -15.75
CA GLY A 86 -8.24 11.73 -15.53
C GLY A 86 -7.10 10.73 -15.32
N LEU A 87 -5.90 11.25 -15.35
CA LEU A 87 -4.66 10.54 -15.05
C LEU A 87 -3.99 11.19 -13.84
N GLU A 88 -3.56 10.39 -12.90
CA GLU A 88 -2.80 10.86 -11.75
C GLU A 88 -1.41 10.21 -11.73
N THR A 89 -0.40 11.03 -11.49
CA THR A 89 0.98 10.61 -11.22
C THR A 89 1.57 11.46 -10.10
N GLY A 90 2.79 11.16 -9.65
CA GLY A 90 3.42 11.91 -8.58
C GLY A 90 4.65 11.22 -8.03
N ILE A 91 5.09 11.67 -6.86
CA ILE A 91 6.18 11.05 -6.10
C ILE A 91 5.67 10.81 -4.68
N GLN A 92 5.81 9.57 -4.20
CA GLN A 92 5.38 9.17 -2.86
C GLN A 92 6.53 8.52 -2.10
N PHE A 93 6.60 8.79 -0.81
CA PHE A 93 7.37 7.98 0.14
C PHE A 93 6.43 6.99 0.82
N SER A 94 6.86 5.74 0.97
CA SER A 94 6.11 4.72 1.70
C SER A 94 6.97 3.93 2.67
N ASN A 95 6.36 3.61 3.83
CA ASN A 95 6.95 2.81 4.89
C ASN A 95 6.13 1.53 5.06
N LYS A 96 6.51 0.48 4.32
CA LYS A 96 5.84 -0.83 4.29
C LYS A 96 6.50 -1.83 5.24
N GLY A 97 5.91 -3.02 5.35
CA GLY A 97 6.51 -4.17 6.03
C GLY A 97 5.57 -4.94 6.92
N TYR A 98 6.13 -5.61 7.93
CA TYR A 98 5.42 -6.46 8.88
C TYR A 98 6.22 -6.54 10.19
N LYS A 99 5.69 -7.21 11.20
CA LYS A 99 6.36 -7.42 12.49
C LYS A 99 6.10 -8.83 12.99
N THR A 100 6.90 -9.29 13.95
CA THR A 100 6.60 -10.53 14.67
C THR A 100 5.70 -10.24 15.88
N LYS A 101 5.02 -11.26 16.38
CA LYS A 101 4.52 -11.32 17.75
C LYS A 101 5.71 -11.29 18.71
N ASN A 102 5.49 -11.05 19.99
CA ASN A 102 6.49 -11.33 21.01
C ASN A 102 6.76 -12.84 21.00
N GLN A 103 8.05 -13.19 20.92
CA GLN A 103 8.52 -14.58 20.93
C GLN A 103 9.26 -14.80 22.24
N ASP A 104 8.89 -15.84 22.98
CA ASP A 104 9.65 -16.26 24.16
C ASP A 104 10.99 -16.86 23.74
N LEU A 105 12.06 -16.47 24.42
CA LEU A 105 13.41 -16.97 24.21
C LEU A 105 13.74 -17.95 25.33
N ILE A 106 14.02 -19.19 24.97
CA ILE A 106 14.35 -20.26 25.91
C ILE A 106 15.84 -20.58 25.77
N TYR A 107 16.55 -20.54 26.88
CA TYR A 107 17.96 -20.87 26.96
C TYR A 107 18.19 -22.13 27.80
N PHE A 108 19.13 -22.94 27.37
CA PHE A 108 19.54 -24.11 28.13
C PHE A 108 21.09 -24.16 28.24
N PRO A 109 21.66 -24.07 29.46
CA PRO A 109 20.99 -23.85 30.73
C PRO A 109 20.34 -22.46 30.85
N PRO A 110 19.34 -22.28 31.74
CA PRO A 110 18.71 -20.98 31.97
C PRO A 110 19.72 -19.91 32.35
N ASN A 111 19.62 -18.70 31.77
CA ASN A 111 20.51 -17.59 32.06
C ASN A 111 19.69 -16.31 32.29
N PRO A 112 19.58 -15.86 33.55
CA PRO A 112 18.80 -14.65 33.92
C PRO A 112 19.33 -13.36 33.29
N GLY A 113 20.58 -13.31 32.83
CA GLY A 113 21.20 -12.15 32.19
C GLY A 113 20.85 -11.99 30.72
N LEU A 114 20.11 -12.95 30.14
CA LEU A 114 19.69 -12.91 28.74
C LEU A 114 18.22 -12.46 28.61
N PRO A 115 17.84 -11.87 27.45
CA PRO A 115 16.47 -11.43 27.23
C PRO A 115 15.51 -12.62 27.20
N THR A 116 14.35 -12.48 27.81
CA THR A 116 13.30 -13.51 27.87
C THR A 116 12.35 -13.49 26.67
N LYS A 117 12.22 -12.33 26.00
CA LYS A 117 11.37 -12.16 24.83
C LYS A 117 12.04 -11.33 23.76
N ALA A 118 11.63 -11.55 22.52
CA ALA A 118 12.04 -10.74 21.38
C ALA A 118 10.88 -10.46 20.43
N LYS A 119 10.87 -9.25 19.86
CA LYS A 119 9.95 -8.82 18.82
C LYS A 119 10.71 -8.11 17.72
N THR A 120 10.48 -8.48 16.47
CA THR A 120 11.17 -7.89 15.33
C THR A 120 10.19 -7.14 14.43
N VAL A 121 10.57 -5.95 14.00
CA VAL A 121 9.85 -5.12 13.03
C VAL A 121 10.68 -5.00 11.77
N TYR A 122 10.13 -5.44 10.64
CA TYR A 122 10.72 -5.30 9.32
C TYR A 122 10.10 -4.09 8.61
N THR A 123 10.94 -3.15 8.22
CA THR A 123 10.52 -1.89 7.57
C THR A 123 11.23 -1.74 6.24
N TYR A 124 10.44 -1.62 5.18
CA TYR A 124 10.87 -1.36 3.82
C TYR A 124 10.46 0.06 3.44
N GLN A 125 11.43 0.90 3.14
CA GLN A 125 11.21 2.29 2.74
C GLN A 125 11.40 2.41 1.23
N TYR A 126 10.40 3.01 0.57
CA TYR A 126 10.39 3.19 -0.88
C TYR A 126 10.10 4.64 -1.28
N ILE A 127 10.69 5.06 -2.38
CA ILE A 127 10.15 6.13 -3.21
C ILE A 127 9.32 5.48 -4.32
N GLY A 128 8.08 5.92 -4.48
CA GLY A 128 7.14 5.38 -5.45
C GLY A 128 6.67 6.41 -6.45
N ILE A 129 6.49 5.98 -7.68
CA ILE A 129 5.89 6.78 -8.75
C ILE A 129 4.57 6.08 -9.14
N PRO A 130 3.40 6.62 -8.73
CA PRO A 130 2.10 6.11 -9.15
C PRO A 130 1.78 6.53 -10.58
N LEU A 131 1.07 5.67 -11.28
CA LEU A 131 0.35 6.01 -12.51
C LEU A 131 -1.06 5.44 -12.39
N LYS A 132 -2.07 6.32 -12.22
CA LYS A 132 -3.46 5.92 -11.96
C LYS A 132 -4.40 6.54 -12.98
N ALA A 133 -5.26 5.72 -13.59
CA ALA A 133 -6.46 6.19 -14.27
C ALA A 133 -7.52 6.44 -13.19
N LYS A 134 -8.08 7.66 -13.18
CA LYS A 134 -9.13 8.10 -12.22
C LYS A 134 -10.45 8.27 -12.96
N PHE A 135 -11.50 7.76 -12.34
CA PHE A 135 -12.88 7.88 -12.84
C PHE A 135 -13.70 8.60 -11.79
N THR A 136 -14.28 9.74 -12.18
CA THR A 136 -15.06 10.58 -11.28
C THR A 136 -16.48 10.72 -11.80
N VAL A 137 -17.48 10.35 -10.98
CA VAL A 137 -18.89 10.37 -11.36
C VAL A 137 -19.69 11.22 -10.36
N GLY A 138 -20.54 12.09 -10.88
CA GLY A 138 -21.40 12.97 -10.08
C GLY A 138 -21.29 14.44 -10.50
N LYS A 139 -22.36 15.20 -10.27
CA LYS A 139 -22.46 16.63 -10.60
C LYS A 139 -22.44 17.53 -9.37
N SER A 140 -22.66 16.96 -8.18
CA SER A 140 -22.73 17.69 -6.92
C SER A 140 -21.33 18.03 -6.39
N LYS A 141 -21.28 18.70 -5.23
CA LYS A 141 -20.00 18.93 -4.52
C LYS A 141 -19.32 17.63 -4.14
N THR A 142 -20.08 16.59 -3.79
CA THR A 142 -19.56 15.25 -3.50
C THR A 142 -19.72 14.38 -4.75
N ARG A 143 -18.60 13.82 -5.22
CA ARG A 143 -18.55 12.94 -6.39
C ARG A 143 -17.99 11.60 -5.99
N PHE A 144 -18.48 10.53 -6.61
CA PHE A 144 -17.86 9.22 -6.50
C PHE A 144 -16.55 9.21 -7.28
N LEU A 145 -15.53 8.60 -6.69
CA LEU A 145 -14.20 8.45 -7.28
C LEU A 145 -13.80 6.99 -7.26
N SER A 146 -13.28 6.49 -8.37
CA SER A 146 -12.58 5.21 -8.42
C SER A 146 -11.29 5.34 -9.20
N SER A 147 -10.30 4.52 -8.88
CA SER A 147 -9.07 4.48 -9.67
C SER A 147 -8.48 3.08 -9.77
N ILE A 148 -7.77 2.87 -10.87
CA ILE A 148 -6.93 1.70 -11.09
C ILE A 148 -5.58 2.17 -11.61
N GLY A 149 -4.51 1.50 -11.22
CA GLY A 149 -3.18 1.90 -11.64
C GLY A 149 -2.08 0.97 -11.20
N ILE A 150 -0.87 1.46 -11.37
CA ILE A 150 0.35 0.77 -10.94
C ILE A 150 1.25 1.76 -10.20
N MET A 151 1.87 1.29 -9.15
CA MET A 151 2.92 1.99 -8.41
C MET A 151 4.26 1.35 -8.71
N THR A 152 5.18 2.11 -9.28
CA THR A 152 6.60 1.70 -9.39
C THR A 152 7.33 2.17 -8.14
N ASN A 153 7.80 1.24 -7.34
CA ASN A 153 8.48 1.51 -6.06
C ASN A 153 9.99 1.27 -6.20
N PHE A 154 10.80 2.23 -5.79
CA PHE A 154 12.26 2.14 -5.72
C PHE A 154 12.68 1.99 -4.26
N LEU A 155 13.33 0.88 -3.93
CA LEU A 155 13.77 0.58 -2.58
C LEU A 155 14.89 1.52 -2.15
N LEU A 156 14.66 2.27 -1.08
CA LEU A 156 15.66 3.11 -0.44
C LEU A 156 16.43 2.33 0.62
N HIS A 157 15.66 1.67 1.50
CA HIS A 157 16.23 1.12 2.72
C HIS A 157 15.39 -0.02 3.27
N VAL A 158 16.07 -1.07 3.79
CA VAL A 158 15.44 -2.12 4.60
C VAL A 158 16.02 -2.05 6.00
N LYS A 159 15.16 -1.90 6.99
CA LYS A 159 15.53 -1.82 8.41
C LYS A 159 14.84 -2.94 9.17
N GLN A 160 15.61 -3.65 9.94
CA GLN A 160 15.14 -4.61 10.94
C GLN A 160 15.41 -4.02 12.32
N THR A 161 14.38 -3.88 13.14
CA THR A 161 14.47 -3.44 14.53
C THR A 161 14.01 -4.58 15.42
N THR A 162 14.89 -5.15 16.23
CA THR A 162 14.56 -6.17 17.22
C THR A 162 14.57 -5.53 18.60
N THR A 163 13.45 -5.63 19.29
CA THR A 163 13.31 -5.23 20.69
C THR A 163 13.41 -6.47 21.55
N PHE A 164 14.36 -6.51 22.44
CA PHE A 164 14.55 -7.54 23.45
C PHE A 164 13.96 -7.06 24.78
N GLU A 165 13.29 -7.95 25.49
CA GLU A 165 12.72 -7.71 26.81
C GLU A 165 13.37 -8.67 27.81
N TYR A 166 13.86 -8.15 28.92
CA TYR A 166 14.53 -8.90 29.98
C TYR A 166 13.55 -9.19 31.12
N ALA A 167 13.92 -10.15 32.00
CA ALA A 167 13.09 -10.56 33.14
C ALA A 167 12.81 -9.42 34.13
N ASP A 168 13.72 -8.43 34.23
CA ASP A 168 13.58 -7.23 35.07
C ASP A 168 12.72 -6.11 34.42
N GLY A 169 12.13 -6.37 33.25
CA GLY A 169 11.31 -5.40 32.49
C GLY A 169 12.09 -4.40 31.66
N LYS A 170 13.43 -4.45 31.67
CA LYS A 170 14.23 -3.63 30.75
C LYS A 170 14.03 -4.04 29.32
N THR A 171 14.14 -3.08 28.41
CA THR A 171 14.09 -3.32 26.95
C THR A 171 15.34 -2.78 26.28
N GLU A 172 15.84 -3.52 25.30
CA GLU A 172 16.96 -3.14 24.46
C GLU A 172 16.56 -3.21 22.99
N GLU A 173 16.88 -2.19 22.19
CA GLU A 173 16.63 -2.18 20.75
C GLU A 173 17.92 -2.39 19.97
N LYS A 174 17.94 -3.43 19.15
CA LYS A 174 19.00 -3.67 18.16
C LYS A 174 18.49 -3.37 16.76
N LYS A 175 19.13 -2.40 16.10
CA LYS A 175 18.79 -1.96 14.74
C LYS A 175 19.82 -2.49 13.75
N GLN A 176 19.33 -3.16 12.70
CA GLN A 176 20.15 -3.64 11.58
C GLN A 176 19.58 -3.07 10.28
N SER A 177 20.49 -2.64 9.41
CA SER A 177 20.17 -2.16 8.08
C SER A 177 20.74 -3.13 7.05
N ALA A 178 19.90 -3.63 6.16
CA ALA A 178 20.31 -4.60 5.14
C ALA A 178 19.59 -4.29 3.83
N THR A 179 20.21 -3.49 2.98
CA THR A 179 19.68 -3.20 1.64
C THR A 179 20.28 -4.16 0.59
N SER A 180 21.40 -4.81 0.90
CA SER A 180 22.02 -5.82 0.05
C SER A 180 21.17 -7.09 -0.02
N GLY A 181 21.05 -7.68 -1.21
CA GLY A 181 20.24 -8.89 -1.46
C GLY A 181 18.75 -8.65 -1.69
N PHE A 182 18.26 -7.41 -1.54
CA PHE A 182 16.88 -7.07 -1.84
C PHE A 182 16.72 -6.50 -3.26
N LYS A 183 15.57 -6.78 -3.89
CA LYS A 183 15.22 -6.20 -5.19
C LYS A 183 15.05 -4.70 -5.04
N LYS A 184 15.69 -3.96 -5.95
CA LYS A 184 15.67 -2.49 -5.93
C LYS A 184 14.37 -1.88 -6.40
N VAL A 185 13.60 -2.63 -7.21
CA VAL A 185 12.35 -2.19 -7.81
C VAL A 185 11.25 -3.18 -7.46
N ASP A 186 10.08 -2.64 -7.12
CA ASP A 186 8.83 -3.38 -6.98
C ASP A 186 7.75 -2.69 -7.82
N LEU A 187 6.91 -3.48 -8.45
CA LEU A 187 5.70 -3.04 -9.15
C LEU A 187 4.49 -3.45 -8.33
N SER A 188 3.62 -2.49 -8.01
CA SER A 188 2.42 -2.74 -7.22
C SER A 188 1.18 -2.27 -7.97
N PRO A 189 0.44 -3.17 -8.68
CA PRO A 189 -0.93 -2.92 -9.07
C PRO A 189 -1.73 -2.36 -7.90
N MET A 190 -2.62 -1.40 -8.20
CA MET A 190 -3.40 -0.72 -7.18
C MET A 190 -4.82 -0.42 -7.65
N ILE A 191 -5.74 -0.45 -6.72
CA ILE A 191 -7.15 -0.10 -6.93
C ILE A 191 -7.63 0.73 -5.75
N SER A 192 -8.49 1.72 -6.03
CA SER A 192 -9.16 2.49 -4.98
C SER A 192 -10.58 2.85 -5.39
N VAL A 193 -11.41 3.08 -4.38
CA VAL A 193 -12.74 3.67 -4.51
C VAL A 193 -12.91 4.69 -3.39
N GLY A 194 -13.70 5.75 -3.62
CA GLY A 194 -13.86 6.76 -2.59
C GLY A 194 -14.70 7.94 -3.06
N ILE A 195 -14.44 9.07 -2.43
CA ILE A 195 -15.15 10.32 -2.69
C ILE A 195 -14.17 11.45 -3.01
N ASP A 196 -14.58 12.31 -3.91
CA ASP A 196 -13.99 13.61 -4.20
C ASP A 196 -14.98 14.69 -3.76
N TYR A 197 -14.64 15.43 -2.73
CA TYR A 197 -15.43 16.54 -2.21
C TYR A 197 -14.84 17.85 -2.69
N LYS A 198 -15.61 18.58 -3.52
CA LYS A 198 -15.25 19.92 -3.99
C LYS A 198 -15.58 20.96 -2.89
N LEU A 199 -14.58 21.34 -2.12
CA LEU A 199 -14.73 22.39 -1.12
C LEU A 199 -15.02 23.74 -1.83
N THR A 200 -14.27 24.00 -2.91
CA THR A 200 -14.50 25.12 -3.84
C THR A 200 -14.33 24.63 -5.29
N ASP A 201 -14.49 25.52 -6.27
CA ASP A 201 -14.21 25.16 -7.67
C ASP A 201 -12.72 24.83 -7.93
N LYS A 202 -11.81 25.19 -7.01
CA LYS A 202 -10.37 24.93 -7.12
C LYS A 202 -9.85 23.93 -6.09
N ILE A 203 -10.55 23.73 -4.98
CA ILE A 203 -10.08 22.91 -3.87
C ILE A 203 -10.90 21.61 -3.81
N HIS A 204 -10.18 20.49 -3.85
CA HIS A 204 -10.74 19.15 -3.74
C HIS A 204 -10.15 18.43 -2.55
N LEU A 205 -11.01 17.77 -1.78
CA LEU A 205 -10.65 16.86 -0.70
C LEU A 205 -11.03 15.45 -1.13
N ILE A 206 -10.08 14.54 -1.06
CA ILE A 206 -10.28 13.13 -1.43
C ILE A 206 -10.11 12.24 -0.23
N ALA A 207 -11.00 11.28 -0.09
CA ALA A 207 -10.88 10.17 0.83
C ALA A 207 -11.18 8.87 0.07
N GLU A 208 -10.18 8.00 -0.08
CA GLU A 208 -10.30 6.75 -0.84
C GLU A 208 -9.56 5.61 -0.14
N PRO A 209 -10.25 4.56 0.34
CA PRO A 209 -9.64 3.26 0.58
C PRO A 209 -8.86 2.80 -0.65
N VAL A 210 -7.62 2.37 -0.44
CA VAL A 210 -6.70 1.92 -1.49
C VAL A 210 -6.08 0.59 -1.10
N PHE A 211 -5.99 -0.33 -2.08
CA PHE A 211 -5.25 -1.59 -1.95
C PHE A 211 -4.13 -1.64 -2.98
N LYS A 212 -2.94 -2.08 -2.54
CA LYS A 212 -1.73 -2.22 -3.37
C LYS A 212 -1.10 -3.58 -3.10
N TYR A 213 -0.71 -4.31 -4.15
CA TYR A 213 -0.07 -5.62 -4.03
C TYR A 213 1.22 -5.65 -4.86
N GLY A 214 2.36 -5.82 -4.19
CA GLY A 214 3.66 -5.97 -4.86
C GLY A 214 3.73 -7.29 -5.62
N VAL A 215 4.01 -7.22 -6.93
CA VAL A 215 4.11 -8.41 -7.79
C VAL A 215 5.55 -8.89 -7.98
N ILE A 216 6.53 -8.09 -7.56
CA ILE A 216 7.93 -8.47 -7.55
C ILE A 216 8.32 -8.93 -6.14
N LYS A 217 8.96 -10.10 -6.04
CA LYS A 217 9.47 -10.64 -4.77
C LYS A 217 10.50 -9.70 -4.15
N THR A 218 10.51 -9.58 -2.82
CA THR A 218 11.43 -8.66 -2.10
C THR A 218 12.89 -9.06 -2.23
N LYS A 219 13.17 -10.37 -2.34
CA LYS A 219 14.50 -10.93 -2.50
C LYS A 219 14.48 -12.29 -3.21
N ASP A 220 15.63 -12.71 -3.71
CA ASP A 220 15.80 -14.08 -4.22
C ASP A 220 16.03 -15.03 -3.04
N ALA A 221 15.07 -15.93 -2.81
CA ALA A 221 15.09 -16.91 -1.73
C ALA A 221 14.18 -18.09 -2.07
N PRO A 222 14.38 -19.29 -1.43
CA PRO A 222 13.47 -20.42 -1.56
C PRO A 222 12.02 -20.07 -1.22
N VAL A 223 11.80 -19.24 -0.21
CA VAL A 223 10.49 -18.65 0.11
C VAL A 223 10.41 -17.25 -0.46
N LYS A 224 9.58 -17.07 -1.49
CA LYS A 224 9.30 -15.74 -2.09
C LYS A 224 8.39 -14.95 -1.18
N GLU A 225 8.69 -13.66 -1.05
CA GLU A 225 7.93 -12.72 -0.24
C GLU A 225 7.45 -11.55 -1.11
N TYR A 226 6.16 -11.21 -1.00
CA TYR A 226 5.50 -10.13 -1.71
C TYR A 226 4.82 -9.20 -0.70
N LEU A 227 5.14 -7.92 -0.72
CA LEU A 227 4.54 -6.94 0.18
C LEU A 227 3.21 -6.44 -0.36
N TRP A 228 2.24 -6.22 0.52
CA TRP A 228 0.99 -5.57 0.18
C TRP A 228 0.56 -4.60 1.27
N ASN A 229 -0.28 -3.65 0.92
CA ASN A 229 -0.87 -2.75 1.88
C ASN A 229 -2.30 -2.35 1.49
N ALA A 230 -3.12 -2.15 2.53
CA ALA A 230 -4.43 -1.53 2.45
C ALA A 230 -4.41 -0.26 3.29
N GLY A 231 -4.86 0.86 2.75
CA GLY A 231 -4.81 2.15 3.43
C GLY A 231 -6.02 3.01 3.15
N LEU A 232 -6.13 4.11 3.90
CA LEU A 232 -7.08 5.18 3.63
C LEU A 232 -6.32 6.40 3.12
N ASN A 233 -6.34 6.59 1.80
CA ASN A 233 -5.69 7.74 1.17
C ASN A 233 -6.56 8.98 1.35
N MET A 234 -6.03 9.96 2.08
CA MET A 234 -6.60 11.28 2.24
C MET A 234 -5.74 12.26 1.45
N ALA A 235 -6.35 13.06 0.58
CA ALA A 235 -5.60 14.00 -0.24
C ALA A 235 -6.30 15.35 -0.37
N PHE A 236 -5.49 16.39 -0.46
CA PHE A 236 -5.88 17.74 -0.77
C PHE A 236 -5.32 18.12 -2.13
N TYR A 237 -6.17 18.63 -3.03
CA TYR A 237 -5.76 19.08 -4.35
C TYR A 237 -6.17 20.53 -4.59
N TYR A 238 -5.30 21.28 -5.26
CA TYR A 238 -5.58 22.60 -5.79
C TYR A 238 -5.59 22.57 -7.33
N GLY A 239 -6.67 23.03 -7.92
CA GLY A 239 -6.92 23.01 -9.37
C GLY A 239 -6.51 24.31 -10.07
N PHE A 240 -5.81 24.16 -11.16
CA PHE A 240 -5.44 25.21 -12.10
C PHE A 240 -6.35 25.15 -13.33
N LYS A 241 -6.72 26.32 -13.86
CA LYS A 241 -7.56 26.46 -15.05
C LYS A 241 -6.72 26.43 -16.32
#